data_09e40b2902e8d5127738ebe48f90f8d0
#
_entry.id   09e40b2902e8d5127738ebe48f90f8d0
#
_cell.length_a   1.000
_cell.length_b   1.000
_cell.length_c   1.000
_cell.angle_alpha   90.00
_cell.angle_beta   90.00
_cell.angle_gamma   90.00
#
_symmetry.space_group_name_H-M   'P 1'
#
loop_
_entity.id
_entity.type
_entity.pdbx_description
1 polymer ?
#
loop_
_entity_poly.entity_id
_entity_poly.type
_entity_poly.pdbx_seq_one_letter_code
_entity_poly.pdbx_strand_id
1 'polypeptide(L)'
;MINNPMLLEVSELSELSELKDLTDSDFENSTLGKKAEKEKIDFSDKDLDQRIVRQYNLDNAIDDREIQSLTQIEKNKLDGCSREEKVEKDLEKKYPPEEGYTIIREAYLRDKDGNIVRDPETGTARRIDFVVVKDGKVVDSIEVTGMNVDKSKQMEHEKRVKEEGGVYIRDDNGNLIKVDVNTRIERRP
;
A
#
# COMPACT_ATOMS: atom_id res chain seq x y z
N MET A 1 -5.48 23.88 14.35
CA MET A 1 -5.78 24.07 12.91
C MET A 1 -5.28 22.82 12.22
N ILE A 2 -6.21 21.98 11.78
CA ILE A 2 -5.90 20.71 11.09
C ILE A 2 -5.57 21.12 9.66
N ASN A 3 -4.29 20.94 9.23
CA ASN A 3 -3.92 21.10 7.84
C ASN A 3 -4.66 20.03 7.04
N ASN A 4 -5.63 20.46 6.28
CA ASN A 4 -6.33 19.62 5.31
C ASN A 4 -5.29 19.18 4.25
N PRO A 5 -5.06 17.88 3.99
CA PRO A 5 -4.23 17.47 2.86
C PRO A 5 -4.87 18.05 1.59
N MET A 6 -4.07 18.72 0.78
CA MET A 6 -4.48 19.37 -0.45
C MET A 6 -5.10 18.31 -1.38
N LEU A 7 -6.40 18.41 -1.60
CA LEU A 7 -7.10 17.63 -2.63
C LEU A 7 -6.58 18.08 -3.98
N LEU A 8 -6.08 17.15 -4.80
CA LEU A 8 -5.75 17.42 -6.19
C LEU A 8 -7.06 17.71 -6.95
N GLU A 9 -7.06 18.71 -7.83
CA GLU A 9 -8.21 18.98 -8.67
C GLU A 9 -8.39 17.85 -9.71
N VAL A 10 -9.63 17.65 -10.19
CA VAL A 10 -9.98 16.58 -11.16
C VAL A 10 -9.13 16.66 -12.44
N SER A 11 -8.75 17.87 -12.86
CA SER A 11 -7.84 18.11 -14.00
C SER A 11 -6.45 17.53 -13.76
N GLU A 12 -5.92 17.56 -12.53
CA GLU A 12 -4.62 17.02 -12.17
C GLU A 12 -4.64 15.49 -12.12
N LEU A 13 -5.78 14.90 -11.79
CA LEU A 13 -5.98 13.45 -11.79
C LEU A 13 -6.04 12.86 -13.21
N SER A 14 -6.60 13.60 -14.18
CA SER A 14 -6.60 13.17 -15.59
C SER A 14 -5.17 13.15 -16.17
N GLU A 15 -4.33 14.11 -15.79
CA GLU A 15 -2.91 14.13 -16.16
C GLU A 15 -2.13 12.94 -15.57
N LEU A 16 -2.49 12.49 -14.36
CA LEU A 16 -1.88 11.31 -13.73
C LEU A 16 -2.20 10.00 -14.47
N SER A 17 -3.35 9.91 -15.14
CA SER A 17 -3.68 8.73 -15.93
C SER A 17 -2.81 8.59 -17.18
N GLU A 18 -2.30 9.70 -17.72
CA GLU A 18 -1.39 9.72 -18.87
C GLU A 18 0.06 9.44 -18.50
N LEU A 19 0.40 9.53 -17.19
CA LEU A 19 1.77 9.33 -16.71
C LEU A 19 2.14 7.84 -16.50
N LYS A 20 1.23 6.91 -16.72
CA LYS A 20 1.44 5.47 -16.44
C LYS A 20 2.56 4.82 -17.27
N ASP A 21 2.88 5.37 -18.42
CA ASP A 21 3.87 4.85 -19.35
C ASP A 21 5.15 5.70 -19.40
N LEU A 22 5.25 6.74 -18.55
CA LEU A 22 6.42 7.60 -18.51
C LEU A 22 7.58 6.95 -17.75
N THR A 23 8.80 7.17 -18.22
CA THR A 23 9.99 6.86 -17.46
C THR A 23 10.14 7.81 -16.28
N ASP A 24 10.94 7.46 -15.26
CA ASP A 24 11.21 8.31 -14.11
C ASP A 24 11.66 9.73 -14.54
N SER A 25 12.46 9.83 -15.62
CA SER A 25 12.96 11.12 -16.13
C SER A 25 11.85 11.94 -16.82
N ASP A 26 10.88 11.29 -17.45
CA ASP A 26 9.74 11.96 -18.09
C ASP A 26 8.78 12.50 -17.04
N PHE A 27 8.59 11.76 -15.94
CA PHE A 27 7.80 12.20 -14.81
C PHE A 27 8.39 13.44 -14.12
N GLU A 28 9.70 13.44 -13.82
CA GLU A 28 10.40 14.59 -13.22
C GLU A 28 10.26 15.87 -14.05
N ASN A 29 10.15 15.76 -15.38
CA ASN A 29 9.96 16.88 -16.29
C ASN A 29 8.49 17.31 -16.47
N SER A 30 7.54 16.52 -16.00
CA SER A 30 6.10 16.83 -16.06
C SER A 30 5.72 17.99 -15.13
N THR A 31 4.55 18.57 -15.35
CA THR A 31 3.99 19.60 -14.46
C THR A 31 3.81 19.08 -13.03
N LEU A 32 3.41 17.82 -12.89
CA LEU A 32 3.21 17.14 -11.60
C LEU A 32 4.54 16.84 -10.92
N GLY A 33 5.54 16.36 -11.65
CA GLY A 33 6.88 16.14 -11.11
C GLY A 33 7.48 17.44 -10.57
N LYS A 34 7.38 18.54 -11.31
CA LYS A 34 7.86 19.86 -10.88
C LYS A 34 7.09 20.41 -9.67
N LYS A 35 5.77 20.14 -9.58
CA LYS A 35 4.96 20.50 -8.41
C LYS A 35 5.38 19.68 -7.19
N ALA A 36 5.61 18.38 -7.37
CA ALA A 36 6.08 17.48 -6.33
C ALA A 36 7.44 17.87 -5.77
N GLU A 37 8.40 18.18 -6.63
CA GLU A 37 9.74 18.63 -6.21
C GLU A 37 9.66 19.93 -5.40
N LYS A 38 8.80 20.86 -5.81
CA LYS A 38 8.56 22.12 -5.09
C LYS A 38 7.96 21.90 -3.70
N GLU A 39 7.09 20.90 -3.55
CA GLU A 39 6.42 20.57 -2.29
C GLU A 39 7.18 19.49 -1.48
N LYS A 40 8.33 19.02 -1.96
CA LYS A 40 9.11 17.91 -1.38
C LYS A 40 8.28 16.62 -1.23
N ILE A 41 7.39 16.35 -2.16
CA ILE A 41 6.62 15.12 -2.22
C ILE A 41 7.52 14.04 -2.83
N ASP A 42 7.74 12.96 -2.10
CA ASP A 42 8.51 11.81 -2.60
C ASP A 42 7.60 10.91 -3.45
N PHE A 43 7.83 10.90 -4.76
CA PHE A 43 7.11 10.05 -5.72
C PHE A 43 7.85 8.75 -6.07
N SER A 44 8.98 8.47 -5.43
CA SER A 44 9.75 7.24 -5.68
C SER A 44 9.00 5.97 -5.25
N ASP A 45 7.84 6.14 -4.62
CA ASP A 45 7.04 5.04 -4.10
C ASP A 45 5.90 4.70 -5.08
N LYS A 46 5.91 3.46 -5.62
CA LYS A 46 4.81 2.89 -6.43
C LYS A 46 3.45 2.91 -5.71
N ASP A 47 3.44 3.30 -4.44
CA ASP A 47 2.24 3.46 -3.61
C ASP A 47 1.42 4.71 -3.97
N LEU A 48 2.02 5.69 -4.65
CA LEU A 48 1.31 6.89 -5.06
C LEU A 48 0.14 6.55 -5.99
N ASP A 49 0.36 5.67 -6.97
CA ASP A 49 -0.69 5.20 -7.89
C ASP A 49 -1.90 4.61 -7.16
N GLN A 50 -1.66 3.85 -6.08
CA GLN A 50 -2.74 3.23 -5.30
C GLN A 50 -3.44 4.24 -4.39
N ARG A 51 -2.71 5.18 -3.80
CA ARG A 51 -3.30 6.26 -2.99
C ARG A 51 -4.18 7.18 -3.83
N ILE A 52 -3.73 7.55 -5.02
CA ILE A 52 -4.47 8.40 -5.95
C ILE A 52 -5.74 7.68 -6.43
N VAL A 53 -5.64 6.41 -6.82
CA VAL A 53 -6.80 5.60 -7.22
C VAL A 53 -7.80 5.46 -6.06
N ARG A 54 -7.34 5.29 -4.84
CA ARG A 54 -8.20 5.25 -3.65
C ARG A 54 -8.92 6.56 -3.41
N GLN A 55 -8.19 7.66 -3.45
CA GLN A 55 -8.77 8.99 -3.23
C GLN A 55 -9.79 9.33 -4.31
N TYR A 56 -9.49 9.03 -5.57
CA TYR A 56 -10.41 9.20 -6.69
C TYR A 56 -11.70 8.40 -6.51
N ASN A 57 -11.62 7.16 -6.04
CA ASN A 57 -12.78 6.29 -5.81
C ASN A 57 -13.62 6.70 -4.60
N LEU A 58 -13.01 7.33 -3.59
CA LEU A 58 -13.69 7.84 -2.40
C LEU A 58 -14.47 9.14 -2.70
N ASP A 59 -13.88 10.00 -3.55
CA ASP A 59 -14.42 11.34 -3.81
C ASP A 59 -15.41 11.37 -4.98
N ASN A 60 -15.35 10.37 -5.87
CA ASN A 60 -16.26 10.25 -7.01
C ASN A 60 -16.98 8.91 -6.96
N ALA A 61 -18.29 8.93 -6.73
CA ALA A 61 -19.15 7.78 -7.03
C ALA A 61 -19.00 7.47 -8.53
N ILE A 62 -18.10 6.56 -8.88
CA ILE A 62 -17.84 6.18 -10.27
C ILE A 62 -19.13 5.58 -10.84
N ASP A 63 -19.69 6.22 -11.86
CA ASP A 63 -20.87 5.72 -12.58
C ASP A 63 -20.54 4.31 -13.16
N ASP A 64 -21.50 3.39 -13.11
CA ASP A 64 -21.37 2.03 -13.66
C ASP A 64 -20.89 2.02 -15.12
N ARG A 65 -21.14 3.10 -15.88
CA ARG A 65 -20.67 3.27 -17.25
C ARG A 65 -19.16 3.52 -17.35
N GLU A 66 -18.57 4.23 -16.39
CA GLU A 66 -17.11 4.43 -16.33
C GLU A 66 -16.40 3.15 -15.98
N ILE A 67 -16.95 2.36 -15.03
CA ILE A 67 -16.41 1.04 -14.67
C ILE A 67 -16.39 0.10 -15.89
N GLN A 68 -17.39 0.14 -16.75
CA GLN A 68 -17.46 -0.67 -17.96
C GLN A 68 -16.37 -0.30 -18.99
N SER A 69 -15.91 0.95 -19.01
CA SER A 69 -14.87 1.41 -19.92
C SER A 69 -13.44 1.05 -19.47
N LEU A 70 -13.25 0.67 -18.22
CA LEU A 70 -11.93 0.33 -17.65
C LEU A 70 -11.35 -0.95 -18.29
N THR A 71 -10.03 -0.95 -18.43
CA THR A 71 -9.29 -2.15 -18.81
C THR A 71 -9.40 -3.24 -17.72
N GLN A 72 -9.10 -4.49 -18.06
CA GLN A 72 -9.12 -5.58 -17.07
C GLN A 72 -8.13 -5.35 -15.93
N ILE A 73 -7.00 -4.68 -16.20
CA ILE A 73 -6.00 -4.36 -15.18
C ILE A 73 -6.56 -3.34 -14.19
N GLU A 74 -7.23 -2.30 -14.68
CA GLU A 74 -7.86 -1.28 -13.83
C GLU A 74 -8.99 -1.88 -12.98
N LYS A 75 -9.83 -2.72 -13.57
CA LYS A 75 -10.85 -3.47 -12.81
C LYS A 75 -10.24 -4.32 -11.70
N ASN A 76 -9.18 -5.05 -12.00
CA ASN A 76 -8.49 -5.88 -11.01
C ASN A 76 -7.88 -5.03 -9.86
N LYS A 77 -7.35 -3.83 -10.17
CA LYS A 77 -6.85 -2.90 -9.17
C LYS A 77 -7.99 -2.38 -8.28
N LEU A 78 -9.11 -1.95 -8.87
CA LEU A 78 -10.30 -1.51 -8.13
C LEU A 78 -10.85 -2.59 -7.20
N ASP A 79 -10.97 -3.82 -7.69
CA ASP A 79 -11.41 -4.96 -6.89
C ASP A 79 -10.42 -5.23 -5.74
N GLY A 80 -9.12 -5.09 -5.99
CA GLY A 80 -8.09 -5.18 -4.96
C GLY A 80 -8.29 -4.15 -3.86
N CYS A 81 -8.37 -2.87 -4.23
CA CYS A 81 -8.61 -1.77 -3.29
C CYS A 81 -9.90 -1.95 -2.49
N SER A 82 -11.01 -2.32 -3.15
CA SER A 82 -12.29 -2.57 -2.47
C SER A 82 -12.22 -3.70 -1.45
N ARG A 83 -11.45 -4.77 -1.73
CA ARG A 83 -11.23 -5.86 -0.78
C ARG A 83 -10.42 -5.39 0.43
N GLU A 84 -9.34 -4.65 0.19
CA GLU A 84 -8.51 -4.10 1.27
C GLU A 84 -9.30 -3.17 2.17
N GLU A 85 -10.11 -2.26 1.61
CA GLU A 85 -10.97 -1.35 2.41
C GLU A 85 -11.97 -2.08 3.29
N LYS A 86 -12.56 -3.17 2.78
CA LYS A 86 -13.47 -4.01 3.59
C LYS A 86 -12.73 -4.67 4.75
N VAL A 87 -11.53 -5.19 4.46
CA VAL A 87 -10.70 -5.81 5.50
C VAL A 87 -10.25 -4.77 6.52
N GLU A 88 -9.83 -3.58 6.09
CA GLU A 88 -9.44 -2.50 6.99
C GLU A 88 -10.56 -2.13 7.96
N LYS A 89 -11.78 -1.92 7.47
CA LYS A 89 -12.96 -1.64 8.33
C LYS A 89 -13.25 -2.75 9.33
N ASP A 90 -13.00 -4.02 8.97
CA ASP A 90 -13.16 -5.14 9.89
C ASP A 90 -12.01 -5.20 10.89
N LEU A 91 -10.79 -4.84 10.48
CA LEU A 91 -9.64 -4.73 11.38
C LEU A 91 -9.80 -3.59 12.37
N GLU A 92 -10.30 -2.41 11.96
CA GLU A 92 -10.59 -1.28 12.85
C GLU A 92 -11.60 -1.63 13.93
N LYS A 93 -12.62 -2.44 13.60
CA LYS A 93 -13.58 -2.95 14.59
C LYS A 93 -12.96 -3.96 15.54
N LYS A 94 -12.07 -4.81 15.05
CA LYS A 94 -11.40 -5.86 15.83
C LYS A 94 -10.27 -5.33 16.70
N TYR A 95 -9.60 -4.28 16.21
CA TYR A 95 -8.43 -3.65 16.81
C TYR A 95 -8.63 -2.14 16.91
N PRO A 96 -9.54 -1.70 17.79
CA PRO A 96 -9.93 -0.30 17.87
C PRO A 96 -8.76 0.56 18.39
N PRO A 97 -8.53 1.76 17.80
CA PRO A 97 -7.45 2.66 18.22
C PRO A 97 -7.53 3.09 19.69
N GLU A 98 -8.73 3.21 20.23
CA GLU A 98 -8.97 3.55 21.65
C GLU A 98 -8.43 2.51 22.64
N GLU A 99 -8.21 1.28 22.17
CA GLU A 99 -7.56 0.23 22.96
C GLU A 99 -6.03 0.19 22.76
N GLY A 100 -5.46 1.16 22.03
CA GLY A 100 -4.02 1.29 21.81
C GLY A 100 -3.50 0.46 20.62
N TYR A 101 -4.38 0.02 19.72
CA TYR A 101 -3.97 -0.61 18.47
C TYR A 101 -3.66 0.43 17.39
N THR A 102 -2.68 0.11 16.55
CA THR A 102 -2.37 0.84 15.33
C THR A 102 -2.34 -0.13 14.15
N ILE A 103 -3.03 0.21 13.07
CA ILE A 103 -3.04 -0.56 11.83
C ILE A 103 -2.11 0.14 10.84
N ILE A 104 -1.03 -0.53 10.46
CA ILE A 104 -0.05 -0.05 9.48
C ILE A 104 -0.36 -0.73 8.16
N ARG A 105 -0.55 0.06 7.10
CA ARG A 105 -0.80 -0.44 5.74
C ARG A 105 0.50 -0.56 4.98
N GLU A 106 0.54 -1.56 4.07
CA GLU A 106 1.59 -1.69 3.06
C GLU A 106 3.02 -1.63 3.62
N ALA A 107 3.23 -2.35 4.74
CA ALA A 107 4.46 -2.34 5.49
C ALA A 107 5.58 -3.13 4.79
N TYR A 108 6.65 -2.44 4.36
CA TYR A 108 7.84 -3.11 3.83
C TYR A 108 8.61 -3.84 4.91
N LEU A 109 9.06 -5.07 4.60
CA LEU A 109 9.99 -5.80 5.45
C LEU A 109 11.39 -5.21 5.38
N ARG A 110 11.96 -4.91 6.55
CA ARG A 110 13.24 -4.23 6.75
C ARG A 110 14.16 -5.03 7.65
N ASP A 111 15.45 -4.75 7.53
CA ASP A 111 16.47 -5.25 8.46
C ASP A 111 16.47 -4.43 9.79
N LYS A 112 17.34 -4.82 10.71
CA LYS A 112 17.54 -4.13 12.00
C LYS A 112 18.04 -2.70 11.89
N ASP A 113 18.60 -2.32 10.74
CA ASP A 113 19.15 -0.98 10.46
C ASP A 113 18.11 -0.11 9.70
N GLY A 114 16.94 -0.69 9.38
CA GLY A 114 15.82 -0.02 8.75
C GLY A 114 15.86 -0.01 7.22
N ASN A 115 16.80 -0.73 6.59
CA ASN A 115 16.86 -0.86 5.14
C ASN A 115 15.83 -1.88 4.66
N ILE A 116 15.22 -1.61 3.50
CA ILE A 116 14.30 -2.57 2.85
C ILE A 116 15.10 -3.79 2.39
N VAL A 117 14.69 -4.98 2.86
CA VAL A 117 15.29 -6.24 2.46
C VAL A 117 14.63 -6.75 1.19
N ARG A 118 15.44 -7.24 0.26
CA ARG A 118 14.99 -7.80 -1.01
C ARG A 118 15.23 -9.30 -1.05
N ASP A 119 14.31 -10.00 -1.69
CA ASP A 119 14.42 -11.43 -1.97
C ASP A 119 15.69 -11.69 -2.81
N PRO A 120 16.60 -12.58 -2.38
CA PRO A 120 17.85 -12.84 -3.11
C PRO A 120 17.64 -13.50 -4.49
N GLU A 121 16.50 -14.19 -4.69
CA GLU A 121 16.19 -14.83 -5.98
C GLU A 121 15.58 -13.87 -6.99
N THR A 122 14.70 -12.96 -6.53
CA THR A 122 13.90 -12.11 -7.43
C THR A 122 14.34 -10.64 -7.44
N GLY A 123 15.14 -10.22 -6.47
CA GLY A 123 15.55 -8.83 -6.26
C GLY A 123 14.42 -7.91 -5.80
N THR A 124 13.22 -8.45 -5.57
CA THR A 124 12.04 -7.65 -5.20
C THR A 124 11.88 -7.53 -3.69
N ALA A 125 11.33 -6.40 -3.24
CA ALA A 125 10.99 -6.19 -1.85
C ALA A 125 9.64 -6.85 -1.50
N ARG A 126 9.45 -7.24 -0.24
CA ARG A 126 8.17 -7.73 0.27
C ARG A 126 7.46 -6.64 1.06
N ARG A 127 6.21 -6.42 0.71
CA ARG A 127 5.28 -5.52 1.38
C ARG A 127 4.09 -6.33 1.88
N ILE A 128 3.70 -6.11 3.13
CA ILE A 128 2.55 -6.74 3.78
C ILE A 128 1.38 -5.77 3.73
N ASP A 129 0.18 -6.21 3.36
CA ASP A 129 -0.97 -5.32 3.17
C ASP A 129 -1.39 -4.64 4.48
N PHE A 130 -1.49 -5.39 5.59
CA PHE A 130 -1.78 -4.83 6.91
C PHE A 130 -0.94 -5.47 8.00
N VAL A 131 -0.43 -4.64 8.91
CA VAL A 131 0.21 -5.07 10.14
C VAL A 131 -0.45 -4.35 11.31
N VAL A 132 -0.89 -5.10 12.32
CA VAL A 132 -1.50 -4.54 13.54
C VAL A 132 -0.46 -4.53 14.65
N VAL A 133 -0.29 -3.38 15.26
CA VAL A 133 0.66 -3.14 16.35
C VAL A 133 -0.09 -2.76 17.61
N LYS A 134 0.35 -3.27 18.74
CA LYS A 134 -0.06 -2.86 20.10
C LYS A 134 1.16 -2.84 21.01
N ASP A 135 1.33 -1.78 21.78
CA ASP A 135 2.42 -1.62 22.75
C ASP A 135 3.81 -1.89 22.14
N GLY A 136 4.04 -1.41 20.89
CA GLY A 136 5.29 -1.59 20.16
C GLY A 136 5.56 -3.03 19.68
N LYS A 137 4.54 -3.89 19.65
CA LYS A 137 4.64 -5.28 19.18
C LYS A 137 3.64 -5.55 18.07
N VAL A 138 4.06 -6.31 17.07
CA VAL A 138 3.14 -6.80 16.04
C VAL A 138 2.27 -7.90 16.64
N VAL A 139 0.94 -7.73 16.54
CA VAL A 139 -0.05 -8.68 17.06
C VAL A 139 -0.80 -9.42 15.96
N ASP A 140 -0.85 -8.85 14.74
CA ASP A 140 -1.42 -9.52 13.56
C ASP A 140 -0.70 -9.03 12.29
N SER A 141 -0.63 -9.88 11.27
CA SER A 141 -0.03 -9.59 9.96
C SER A 141 -0.89 -10.24 8.88
N ILE A 142 -1.36 -9.44 7.92
CA ILE A 142 -2.45 -9.83 7.03
C ILE A 142 -2.09 -9.53 5.58
N GLU A 143 -2.30 -10.51 4.72
CA GLU A 143 -2.28 -10.42 3.28
C GLU A 143 -3.68 -10.59 2.73
N VAL A 144 -4.20 -9.60 2.00
CA VAL A 144 -5.55 -9.60 1.42
C VAL A 144 -5.53 -10.17 0.02
N THR A 145 -6.50 -11.01 -0.33
CA THR A 145 -6.56 -11.58 -1.67
C THR A 145 -7.98 -11.98 -2.06
N GLY A 146 -8.19 -12.22 -3.36
CA GLY A 146 -9.42 -12.83 -3.88
C GLY A 146 -9.58 -14.29 -3.44
N MET A 147 -10.80 -14.81 -3.51
CA MET A 147 -11.20 -16.14 -2.99
C MET A 147 -10.33 -17.29 -3.51
N ASN A 148 -9.99 -17.28 -4.80
CA ASN A 148 -9.36 -18.42 -5.48
C ASN A 148 -7.91 -18.14 -5.92
N VAL A 149 -7.28 -17.09 -5.38
CA VAL A 149 -5.91 -16.72 -5.74
C VAL A 149 -4.91 -17.57 -4.94
N ASP A 150 -3.99 -18.23 -5.64
CA ASP A 150 -2.88 -18.92 -4.99
C ASP A 150 -1.82 -17.90 -4.51
N LYS A 151 -1.51 -17.93 -3.23
CA LYS A 151 -0.51 -17.07 -2.57
C LYS A 151 0.76 -17.80 -2.15
N SER A 152 0.92 -19.07 -2.54
CA SER A 152 2.08 -19.90 -2.15
C SER A 152 3.39 -19.23 -2.50
N LYS A 153 3.55 -18.73 -3.74
CA LYS A 153 4.77 -18.05 -4.18
C LYS A 153 5.05 -16.77 -3.39
N GLN A 154 4.01 -16.04 -3.01
CA GLN A 154 4.15 -14.81 -2.23
C GLN A 154 4.56 -15.11 -0.79
N MET A 155 4.05 -16.19 -0.21
CA MET A 155 4.47 -16.65 1.13
C MET A 155 5.90 -17.18 1.13
N GLU A 156 6.31 -17.89 0.07
CA GLU A 156 7.71 -18.32 -0.10
C GLU A 156 8.64 -17.11 -0.27
N HIS A 157 8.25 -16.10 -1.04
CA HIS A 157 8.96 -14.84 -1.16
C HIS A 157 9.13 -14.16 0.21
N GLU A 158 8.05 -14.05 0.99
CA GLU A 158 8.13 -13.49 2.36
C GLU A 158 9.10 -14.28 3.25
N LYS A 159 9.07 -15.60 3.15
CA LYS A 159 9.98 -16.47 3.92
C LYS A 159 11.44 -16.16 3.58
N ARG A 160 11.81 -16.09 2.28
CA ARG A 160 13.18 -15.77 1.86
C ARG A 160 13.62 -14.39 2.33
N VAL A 161 12.75 -13.37 2.21
CA VAL A 161 13.04 -12.02 2.72
C VAL A 161 13.27 -12.03 4.23
N LYS A 162 12.50 -12.81 4.99
CA LYS A 162 12.69 -12.96 6.44
C LYS A 162 14.00 -13.69 6.78
N GLU A 163 14.39 -14.69 6.00
CA GLU A 163 15.66 -15.42 6.15
C GLU A 163 16.87 -14.49 5.91
N GLU A 164 16.75 -13.49 5.04
CA GLU A 164 17.74 -12.42 4.79
C GLU A 164 17.70 -11.30 5.86
N GLY A 165 16.96 -11.48 6.95
CA GLY A 165 16.87 -10.50 8.03
C GLY A 165 15.78 -9.45 7.89
N GLY A 166 14.91 -9.55 6.90
CA GLY A 166 13.73 -8.70 6.70
C GLY A 166 12.62 -9.01 7.68
N VAL A 167 12.85 -8.77 8.95
CA VAL A 167 11.95 -9.11 10.05
C VAL A 167 11.44 -7.90 10.83
N TYR A 168 11.65 -6.69 10.31
CA TYR A 168 11.14 -5.45 10.90
C TYR A 168 10.23 -4.72 9.92
N ILE A 169 9.34 -3.91 10.45
CA ILE A 169 8.60 -2.88 9.74
C ILE A 169 8.88 -1.52 10.37
N ARG A 170 8.48 -0.44 9.71
CA ARG A 170 8.56 0.91 10.25
C ARG A 170 7.15 1.45 10.50
N ASP A 171 6.93 2.01 11.69
CA ASP A 171 5.68 2.72 11.99
C ASP A 171 5.71 4.17 11.44
N ASP A 172 4.59 4.89 11.55
CA ASP A 172 4.47 6.27 11.09
C ASP A 172 5.37 7.26 11.85
N ASN A 173 5.87 6.87 13.01
CA ASN A 173 6.83 7.65 13.81
C ASN A 173 8.28 7.34 13.43
N GLY A 174 8.51 6.41 12.51
CA GLY A 174 9.84 5.99 12.08
C GLY A 174 10.48 4.89 12.92
N ASN A 175 9.79 4.35 13.93
CA ASN A 175 10.32 3.31 14.80
C ASN A 175 10.30 1.95 14.08
N LEU A 176 11.34 1.15 14.31
CA LEU A 176 11.39 -0.23 13.83
C LEU A 176 10.69 -1.16 14.82
N ILE A 177 9.75 -1.93 14.31
CA ILE A 177 8.98 -2.92 15.08
C ILE A 177 9.20 -4.29 14.47
N LYS A 178 9.57 -5.26 15.31
CA LYS A 178 9.84 -6.62 14.86
C LYS A 178 8.53 -7.37 14.55
N VAL A 179 8.52 -8.08 13.42
CA VAL A 179 7.40 -8.93 12.98
C VAL A 179 7.68 -10.37 13.40
N ASP A 180 7.25 -10.71 14.61
CA ASP A 180 7.42 -12.06 15.20
C ASP A 180 6.21 -12.97 14.92
N VAL A 181 5.22 -12.51 14.15
CA VAL A 181 4.03 -13.27 13.79
C VAL A 181 4.09 -13.73 12.32
N ASN A 182 3.38 -14.79 12.00
CA ASN A 182 3.22 -15.25 10.63
C ASN A 182 2.13 -14.41 9.94
N THR A 183 2.37 -14.03 8.68
CA THR A 183 1.36 -13.38 7.86
C THR A 183 0.26 -14.38 7.51
N ARG A 184 -0.98 -14.06 7.86
CA ARG A 184 -2.15 -14.83 7.48
C ARG A 184 -2.78 -14.28 6.19
N ILE A 185 -3.42 -15.16 5.45
CA ILE A 185 -4.13 -14.78 4.21
C ILE A 185 -5.60 -14.53 4.55
N GLU A 186 -6.06 -13.30 4.27
CA GLU A 186 -7.46 -12.90 4.38
C GLU A 186 -8.09 -12.88 2.99
N ARG A 187 -9.09 -13.77 2.76
CA ARG A 187 -9.74 -13.92 1.47
C ARG A 187 -11.05 -13.17 1.43
N ARG A 188 -11.26 -12.37 0.38
CA ARG A 188 -12.49 -11.60 0.15
C ARG A 188 -12.94 -11.73 -1.30
N PRO A 189 -14.28 -11.70 -1.56
CA PRO A 189 -14.84 -11.65 -2.90
C PRO A 189 -14.58 -10.32 -3.59
#